data_1a859118594790344903b0c5d5edef6e
#
_entry.id   1a859118594790344903b0c5d5edef6e
#
_cell.length_a   1.000
_cell.length_b   1.000
_cell.length_c   1.000
_cell.angle_alpha   90.00
_cell.angle_beta   90.00
_cell.angle_gamma   90.00
#
_symmetry.space_group_name_H-M   'P 1'
#
loop_
_entity.id
_entity.type
_entity.pdbx_description
1 polymer ?
#
loop_
_entity_poly.entity_id
_entity_poly.type
_entity_poly.pdbx_seq_one_letter_code
_entity_poly.pdbx_strand_id
1 'polypeptide(L)'
;MRTTAALTVLSFSAALVLGTAVAACRVSPVPPLRWAGAVWVETVRNTPLSVLMLLFFFGFTKFGVIYPAFTSAVIVLSAYTSAFVAETVRSGINAVAGGQAEAARALGLTFGQSLREVVLPQALRTVVGPLGGLFIALIKNSSLASLLSVVDLTGVADRLNTDTARPIAVFLGAGAAYLLLTFPSGAIVAVVERRVAVKR
;
A
#
# COMPACT_ATOMS: atom_id res chain seq x y z
N MET A 1 -18.33 -5.01 5.78
CA MET A 1 -17.06 -5.52 6.34
C MET A 1 -16.34 -6.50 5.41
N ARG A 2 -16.99 -7.58 4.92
CA ARG A 2 -16.32 -8.56 4.01
C ARG A 2 -15.73 -7.90 2.76
N THR A 3 -16.49 -7.02 2.08
CA THR A 3 -16.04 -6.31 0.88
C THR A 3 -14.83 -5.40 1.16
N THR A 4 -14.89 -4.63 2.24
CA THR A 4 -13.78 -3.77 2.70
C THR A 4 -12.53 -4.58 2.99
N ALA A 5 -12.66 -5.71 3.71
CA ALA A 5 -11.54 -6.60 3.99
C ALA A 5 -10.97 -7.22 2.69
N ALA A 6 -11.83 -7.67 1.76
CA ALA A 6 -11.39 -8.22 0.48
C ALA A 6 -10.66 -7.17 -0.37
N LEU A 7 -11.22 -5.95 -0.49
CA LEU A 7 -10.54 -4.81 -1.14
C LEU A 7 -9.15 -4.59 -0.55
N THR A 8 -9.06 -4.51 0.79
CA THR A 8 -7.80 -4.25 1.48
C THR A 8 -6.77 -5.35 1.24
N VAL A 9 -7.15 -6.62 1.46
CA VAL A 9 -6.20 -7.75 1.34
C VAL A 9 -5.71 -7.92 -0.09
N LEU A 10 -6.61 -7.90 -1.07
CA LEU A 10 -6.26 -8.05 -2.48
C LEU A 10 -5.38 -6.89 -2.96
N SER A 11 -5.80 -5.65 -2.65
CA SER A 11 -5.04 -4.47 -3.06
C SER A 11 -3.69 -4.39 -2.37
N PHE A 12 -3.59 -4.74 -1.09
CA PHE A 12 -2.31 -4.70 -0.38
C PHE A 12 -1.34 -5.76 -0.90
N SER A 13 -1.82 -6.98 -1.16
CA SER A 13 -1.00 -8.06 -1.73
C SER A 13 -0.43 -7.65 -3.10
N ALA A 14 -1.26 -7.11 -3.97
CA ALA A 14 -0.82 -6.62 -5.28
C ALA A 14 0.12 -5.41 -5.14
N ALA A 15 -0.16 -4.48 -4.21
CA ALA A 15 0.68 -3.32 -3.93
C ALA A 15 2.06 -3.71 -3.39
N LEU A 16 2.17 -4.75 -2.57
CA LEU A 16 3.45 -5.28 -2.09
C LEU A 16 4.31 -5.78 -3.25
N VAL A 17 3.74 -6.58 -4.15
CA VAL A 17 4.46 -7.10 -5.31
C VAL A 17 4.89 -5.96 -6.23
N LEU A 18 3.96 -5.11 -6.66
CA LEU A 18 4.23 -4.01 -7.57
C LEU A 18 5.18 -2.97 -6.95
N GLY A 19 4.94 -2.60 -5.70
CA GLY A 19 5.76 -1.62 -4.99
C GLY A 19 7.19 -2.10 -4.74
N THR A 20 7.38 -3.38 -4.43
CA THR A 20 8.72 -3.97 -4.31
C THR A 20 9.45 -3.98 -5.65
N ALA A 21 8.76 -4.30 -6.75
CA ALA A 21 9.33 -4.23 -8.10
C ALA A 21 9.74 -2.79 -8.46
N VAL A 22 8.88 -1.81 -8.18
CA VAL A 22 9.19 -0.38 -8.38
C VAL A 22 10.35 0.07 -7.49
N ALA A 23 10.43 -0.38 -6.23
CA ALA A 23 11.57 -0.09 -5.35
C ALA A 23 12.87 -0.65 -5.92
N ALA A 24 12.86 -1.89 -6.44
CA ALA A 24 14.01 -2.50 -7.10
C ALA A 24 14.47 -1.68 -8.31
N CYS A 25 13.55 -1.17 -9.13
CA CYS A 25 13.87 -0.24 -10.22
C CYS A 25 14.54 1.03 -9.69
N ARG A 26 14.06 1.61 -8.59
CA ARG A 26 14.58 2.86 -8.01
C ARG A 26 15.98 2.74 -7.39
N VAL A 27 16.36 1.56 -6.91
CA VAL A 27 17.73 1.30 -6.39
C VAL A 27 18.64 0.68 -7.44
N SER A 28 18.14 0.43 -8.65
CA SER A 28 18.93 -0.13 -9.76
C SER A 28 20.07 0.80 -10.18
N PRO A 29 21.24 0.24 -10.56
CA PRO A 29 22.31 1.00 -11.19
C PRO A 29 21.97 1.48 -12.61
N VAL A 30 20.90 0.93 -13.22
CA VAL A 30 20.47 1.25 -14.59
C VAL A 30 19.64 2.53 -14.61
N PRO A 31 20.11 3.64 -15.19
CA PRO A 31 19.45 4.94 -15.11
C PRO A 31 17.99 4.97 -15.63
N PRO A 32 17.66 4.34 -16.79
CA PRO A 32 16.29 4.29 -17.28
C PRO A 32 15.29 3.64 -16.29
N LEU A 33 15.68 2.54 -15.62
CA LEU A 33 14.83 1.87 -14.63
C LEU A 33 14.61 2.76 -13.41
N ARG A 34 15.68 3.41 -12.92
CA ARG A 34 15.59 4.34 -11.81
C ARG A 34 14.68 5.51 -12.11
N TRP A 35 14.78 6.06 -13.32
CA TRP A 35 13.92 7.15 -13.77
C TRP A 35 12.46 6.71 -13.88
N ALA A 36 12.16 5.58 -14.51
CA ALA A 36 10.81 5.05 -14.64
C ALA A 36 10.16 4.82 -13.27
N GLY A 37 10.90 4.21 -12.32
CA GLY A 37 10.40 4.02 -10.96
C GLY A 37 10.18 5.34 -10.21
N ALA A 38 11.01 6.36 -10.46
CA ALA A 38 10.82 7.69 -9.87
C ALA A 38 9.56 8.37 -10.43
N VAL A 39 9.37 8.38 -11.74
CA VAL A 39 8.18 8.94 -12.39
C VAL A 39 6.91 8.28 -11.88
N TRP A 40 6.89 6.95 -11.78
CA TRP A 40 5.75 6.23 -11.20
C TRP A 40 5.41 6.73 -9.81
N VAL A 41 6.39 6.72 -8.91
CA VAL A 41 6.17 7.09 -7.50
C VAL A 41 5.72 8.54 -7.37
N GLU A 42 6.40 9.47 -8.04
CA GLU A 42 6.08 10.89 -7.95
C GLU A 42 4.69 11.21 -8.55
N THR A 43 4.36 10.61 -9.69
CA THR A 43 3.05 10.83 -10.33
C THR A 43 1.92 10.29 -9.45
N VAL A 44 2.04 9.04 -8.98
CA VAL A 44 0.97 8.38 -8.24
C VAL A 44 0.76 9.00 -6.86
N ARG A 45 1.85 9.29 -6.13
CA ARG A 45 1.76 9.87 -4.77
C ARG A 45 1.23 11.31 -4.77
N ASN A 46 1.50 12.08 -5.81
CA ASN A 46 1.08 13.48 -5.90
C ASN A 46 -0.29 13.66 -6.56
N THR A 47 -0.94 12.56 -6.97
CA THR A 47 -2.31 12.59 -7.50
C THR A 47 -3.31 12.15 -6.43
N PRO A 48 -4.42 12.88 -6.19
CA PRO A 48 -5.44 12.45 -5.25
C PRO A 48 -6.03 11.09 -5.63
N LEU A 49 -6.16 10.18 -4.65
CA LEU A 49 -6.66 8.83 -4.89
C LEU A 49 -8.07 8.80 -5.48
N SER A 50 -8.96 9.72 -5.05
CA SER A 50 -10.32 9.86 -5.60
C SER A 50 -10.30 10.20 -7.10
N VAL A 51 -9.38 11.08 -7.51
CA VAL A 51 -9.20 11.46 -8.92
C VAL A 51 -8.72 10.25 -9.72
N LEU A 52 -7.74 9.51 -9.21
CA LEU A 52 -7.26 8.29 -9.87
C LEU A 52 -8.38 7.25 -10.03
N MET A 53 -9.23 7.07 -9.00
CA MET A 53 -10.36 6.15 -9.07
C MET A 53 -11.37 6.52 -10.16
N LEU A 54 -11.79 7.78 -10.19
CA LEU A 54 -12.77 8.26 -11.17
C LEU A 54 -12.18 8.26 -12.59
N LEU A 55 -10.94 8.70 -12.73
CA LEU A 55 -10.25 8.72 -14.01
C LEU A 55 -10.07 7.31 -14.58
N PHE A 56 -9.67 6.34 -13.75
CA PHE A 56 -9.53 4.95 -14.19
C PHE A 56 -10.87 4.39 -14.63
N PHE A 57 -11.88 4.46 -13.76
CA PHE A 57 -13.18 3.83 -14.02
C PHE A 57 -13.90 4.43 -15.21
N PHE A 58 -14.07 5.76 -15.24
CA PHE A 58 -14.78 6.44 -16.33
C PHE A 58 -13.91 6.61 -17.58
N GLY A 59 -12.60 6.79 -17.43
CA GLY A 59 -11.68 6.94 -18.55
C GLY A 59 -11.60 5.67 -19.39
N PHE A 60 -11.35 4.52 -18.76
CA PHE A 60 -11.28 3.23 -19.48
C PHE A 60 -12.62 2.84 -20.12
N THR A 61 -13.75 3.13 -19.45
CA THR A 61 -15.09 2.91 -20.02
C THR A 61 -15.30 3.69 -21.32
N LYS A 62 -14.77 4.92 -21.42
CA LYS A 62 -14.84 5.70 -22.68
C LYS A 62 -14.09 5.05 -23.84
N PHE A 63 -13.05 4.28 -23.56
CA PHE A 63 -12.29 3.53 -24.58
C PHE A 63 -12.86 2.13 -24.83
N GLY A 64 -14.06 1.83 -24.32
CA GLY A 64 -14.72 0.52 -24.48
C GLY A 64 -14.18 -0.59 -23.57
N VAL A 65 -13.27 -0.27 -22.63
CA VAL A 65 -12.75 -1.24 -21.67
C VAL A 65 -13.54 -1.11 -20.37
N ILE A 66 -14.40 -2.10 -20.11
CA ILE A 66 -15.29 -2.09 -18.96
C ILE A 66 -14.81 -3.10 -17.93
N TYR A 67 -14.38 -2.61 -16.78
CA TYR A 67 -14.08 -3.45 -15.60
C TYR A 67 -15.21 -3.35 -14.58
N PRO A 68 -15.53 -4.45 -13.86
CA PRO A 68 -16.39 -4.36 -12.69
C PRO A 68 -15.86 -3.33 -11.67
N ALA A 69 -16.77 -2.60 -11.03
CA ALA A 69 -16.40 -1.54 -10.09
C ALA A 69 -15.45 -2.03 -8.97
N PHE A 70 -15.68 -3.22 -8.43
CA PHE A 70 -14.79 -3.85 -7.45
C PHE A 70 -13.38 -4.07 -8.00
N THR A 71 -13.26 -4.61 -9.21
CA THR A 71 -11.96 -4.85 -9.86
C THR A 71 -11.23 -3.54 -10.14
N SER A 72 -11.94 -2.52 -10.61
CA SER A 72 -11.38 -1.17 -10.81
C SER A 72 -10.84 -0.58 -9.51
N ALA A 73 -11.60 -0.72 -8.42
CA ALA A 73 -11.15 -0.27 -7.11
C ALA A 73 -9.90 -1.02 -6.64
N VAL A 74 -9.84 -2.36 -6.81
CA VAL A 74 -8.64 -3.14 -6.47
C VAL A 74 -7.43 -2.69 -7.28
N ILE A 75 -7.56 -2.49 -8.59
CA ILE A 75 -6.44 -2.05 -9.46
C ILE A 75 -5.92 -0.69 -9.01
N VAL A 76 -6.80 0.28 -8.81
CA VAL A 76 -6.40 1.65 -8.45
C VAL A 76 -5.80 1.71 -7.04
N LEU A 77 -6.41 1.04 -6.06
CA LEU A 77 -5.88 0.95 -4.70
C LEU A 77 -4.50 0.28 -4.67
N SER A 78 -4.32 -0.77 -5.49
CA SER A 78 -3.03 -1.46 -5.63
C SER A 78 -1.97 -0.54 -6.23
N ALA A 79 -2.28 0.13 -7.33
CA ALA A 79 -1.39 1.06 -8.00
C ALA A 79 -1.00 2.23 -7.07
N TYR A 80 -1.99 2.85 -6.42
CA TYR A 80 -1.77 3.93 -5.48
C TYR A 80 -0.89 3.52 -4.31
N THR A 81 -1.24 2.42 -3.64
CA THR A 81 -0.50 1.93 -2.47
C THR A 81 0.89 1.46 -2.84
N SER A 82 1.10 0.93 -4.08
CA SER A 82 2.40 0.47 -4.55
C SER A 82 3.47 1.58 -4.55
N ALA A 83 3.08 2.81 -4.82
CA ALA A 83 4.01 3.94 -4.81
C ALA A 83 4.52 4.24 -3.39
N PHE A 84 3.68 4.09 -2.37
CA PHE A 84 4.07 4.23 -0.97
C PHE A 84 4.88 3.04 -0.48
N VAL A 85 4.52 1.82 -0.88
CA VAL A 85 5.32 0.61 -0.62
C VAL A 85 6.71 0.75 -1.23
N ALA A 86 6.81 1.20 -2.49
CA ALA A 86 8.10 1.40 -3.15
C ALA A 86 9.01 2.37 -2.38
N GLU A 87 8.46 3.48 -1.91
CA GLU A 87 9.23 4.45 -1.13
C GLU A 87 9.63 3.89 0.24
N THR A 88 8.72 3.17 0.91
CA THR A 88 9.00 2.51 2.19
C THR A 88 10.14 1.49 2.05
N VAL A 89 10.07 0.61 1.05
CA VAL A 89 11.12 -0.40 0.80
C VAL A 89 12.45 0.27 0.45
N ARG A 90 12.45 1.29 -0.44
CA ARG A 90 13.64 2.07 -0.79
C ARG A 90 14.26 2.73 0.45
N SER A 91 13.43 3.33 1.29
CA SER A 91 13.88 3.96 2.54
C SER A 91 14.49 2.95 3.50
N GLY A 92 13.91 1.74 3.61
CA GLY A 92 14.46 0.65 4.42
C GLY A 92 15.83 0.18 3.92
N ILE A 93 16.01 0.06 2.61
CA ILE A 93 17.31 -0.30 2.02
C ILE A 93 18.35 0.80 2.32
N ASN A 94 17.98 2.06 2.15
CA ASN A 94 18.89 3.20 2.40
C ASN A 94 19.18 3.41 3.90
N ALA A 95 18.35 2.88 4.80
CA ALA A 95 18.57 2.97 6.24
C ALA A 95 19.66 1.99 6.74
N VAL A 96 20.04 1.00 5.94
CA VAL A 96 21.15 0.10 6.27
C VAL A 96 22.46 0.89 6.14
N ALA A 97 23.25 0.92 7.21
CA ALA A 97 24.50 1.65 7.22
C ALA A 97 25.45 1.17 6.10
N GLY A 98 25.97 2.11 5.29
CA GLY A 98 26.85 1.81 4.15
C GLY A 98 28.04 0.92 4.52
N GLY A 99 28.60 1.10 5.72
CA GLY A 99 29.68 0.27 6.24
C GLY A 99 29.34 -1.23 6.35
N GLN A 100 28.09 -1.61 6.48
CA GLN A 100 27.66 -3.02 6.46
C GLN A 100 27.89 -3.67 5.09
N ALA A 101 27.54 -2.97 4.02
CA ALA A 101 27.77 -3.44 2.66
C ALA A 101 29.27 -3.40 2.29
N GLU A 102 30.03 -2.44 2.83
CA GLU A 102 31.48 -2.34 2.64
C GLU A 102 32.21 -3.45 3.38
N ALA A 103 31.85 -3.73 4.62
CA ALA A 103 32.40 -4.83 5.39
C ALA A 103 32.12 -6.20 4.73
N ALA A 104 30.90 -6.41 4.23
CA ALA A 104 30.55 -7.61 3.49
C ALA A 104 31.44 -7.81 2.25
N ARG A 105 31.68 -6.74 1.49
CA ARG A 105 32.59 -6.78 0.32
C ARG A 105 34.07 -7.01 0.71
N ALA A 106 34.50 -6.44 1.83
CA ALA A 106 35.84 -6.67 2.35
C ALA A 106 36.09 -8.14 2.75
N LEU A 107 35.02 -8.86 3.14
CA LEU A 107 35.01 -10.30 3.39
C LEU A 107 34.91 -11.15 2.11
N GLY A 108 34.94 -10.54 0.92
CA GLY A 108 34.89 -11.21 -0.37
C GLY A 108 33.50 -11.54 -0.90
N LEU A 109 32.43 -11.05 -0.25
CA LEU A 109 31.06 -11.25 -0.75
C LEU A 109 30.83 -10.46 -2.05
N THR A 110 30.23 -11.12 -3.03
CA THR A 110 29.76 -10.44 -4.25
C THR A 110 28.63 -9.46 -3.93
N PHE A 111 28.34 -8.55 -4.85
CA PHE A 111 27.24 -7.59 -4.69
C PHE A 111 25.90 -8.30 -4.36
N GLY A 112 25.60 -9.37 -5.08
CA GLY A 112 24.36 -10.14 -4.85
C GLY A 112 24.33 -10.80 -3.47
N GLN A 113 25.44 -11.37 -3.01
CA GLN A 113 25.58 -11.95 -1.68
C GLN A 113 25.48 -10.89 -0.58
N SER A 114 26.19 -9.77 -0.72
CA SER A 114 26.09 -8.64 0.22
C SER A 114 24.66 -8.12 0.33
N LEU A 115 23.95 -7.99 -0.80
CA LEU A 115 22.57 -7.56 -0.82
C LEU A 115 21.65 -8.57 -0.12
N ARG A 116 21.76 -9.86 -0.47
CA ARG A 116 20.86 -10.91 0.01
C ARG A 116 21.10 -11.29 1.47
N GLU A 117 22.36 -11.42 1.86
CA GLU A 117 22.72 -11.98 3.17
C GLU A 117 22.88 -10.89 4.26
N VAL A 118 23.19 -9.64 3.86
CA VAL A 118 23.47 -8.55 4.81
C VAL A 118 22.44 -7.43 4.75
N VAL A 119 22.19 -6.86 3.56
CA VAL A 119 21.38 -5.65 3.43
C VAL A 119 19.89 -5.96 3.50
N LEU A 120 19.38 -6.91 2.71
CA LEU A 120 17.95 -7.21 2.66
C LEU A 120 17.37 -7.67 4.01
N PRO A 121 18.00 -8.56 4.79
CA PRO A 121 17.47 -8.95 6.09
C PRO A 121 17.34 -7.78 7.08
N GLN A 122 18.29 -6.85 7.03
CA GLN A 122 18.25 -5.65 7.87
C GLN A 122 17.19 -4.67 7.37
N ALA A 123 17.13 -4.41 6.06
CA ALA A 123 16.13 -3.55 5.44
C ALA A 123 14.70 -4.06 5.69
N LEU A 124 14.45 -5.36 5.58
CA LEU A 124 13.13 -5.95 5.84
C LEU A 124 12.66 -5.67 7.26
N ARG A 125 13.55 -5.74 8.25
CA ARG A 125 13.20 -5.46 9.64
C ARG A 125 12.78 -4.01 9.86
N THR A 126 13.36 -3.07 9.14
CA THR A 126 13.05 -1.64 9.29
C THR A 126 11.74 -1.25 8.60
N VAL A 127 11.28 -2.01 7.60
CA VAL A 127 10.08 -1.66 6.83
C VAL A 127 8.79 -2.31 7.34
N VAL A 128 8.86 -3.30 8.23
CA VAL A 128 7.67 -4.03 8.71
C VAL A 128 6.66 -3.10 9.37
N GLY A 129 7.07 -2.24 10.29
CA GLY A 129 6.20 -1.27 10.95
C GLY A 129 5.55 -0.30 9.95
N PRO A 130 6.34 0.44 9.14
CA PRO A 130 5.81 1.31 8.10
C PRO A 130 4.87 0.61 7.10
N LEU A 131 5.18 -0.61 6.65
CA LEU A 131 4.29 -1.39 5.78
C LEU A 131 2.96 -1.73 6.48
N GLY A 132 3.02 -2.07 7.76
CA GLY A 132 1.82 -2.25 8.58
C GLY A 132 0.96 -0.97 8.66
N GLY A 133 1.61 0.19 8.80
CA GLY A 133 0.95 1.49 8.72
C GLY A 133 0.24 1.72 7.39
N LEU A 134 0.87 1.34 6.26
CA LEU A 134 0.25 1.40 4.94
C LEU A 134 -0.95 0.46 4.80
N PHE A 135 -0.90 -0.72 5.39
CA PHE A 135 -2.05 -1.64 5.43
C PHE A 135 -3.25 -1.01 6.15
N ILE A 136 -3.03 -0.41 7.32
CA ILE A 136 -4.07 0.28 8.09
C ILE A 136 -4.61 1.50 7.32
N ALA A 137 -3.75 2.24 6.64
CA ALA A 137 -4.16 3.35 5.79
C ALA A 137 -5.03 2.86 4.63
N LEU A 138 -4.69 1.72 4.02
CA LEU A 138 -5.45 1.13 2.92
C LEU A 138 -6.85 0.66 3.35
N ILE A 139 -7.04 0.15 4.59
CA ILE A 139 -8.37 -0.13 5.13
C ILE A 139 -9.26 1.13 5.06
N LYS A 140 -8.72 2.28 5.42
CA LYS A 140 -9.46 3.56 5.37
C LYS A 140 -9.63 4.06 3.93
N ASN A 141 -8.61 3.97 3.11
CA ASN A 141 -8.65 4.40 1.71
C ASN A 141 -9.61 3.56 0.87
N SER A 142 -9.91 2.31 1.27
CA SER A 142 -10.88 1.48 0.57
C SER A 142 -12.29 2.07 0.59
N SER A 143 -12.60 3.00 1.52
CA SER A 143 -13.86 3.75 1.55
C SER A 143 -14.14 4.50 0.26
N LEU A 144 -13.10 4.93 -0.47
CA LEU A 144 -13.24 5.62 -1.75
C LEU A 144 -13.79 4.72 -2.87
N ALA A 145 -13.81 3.39 -2.67
CA ALA A 145 -14.45 2.47 -3.61
C ALA A 145 -15.97 2.69 -3.70
N SER A 146 -16.60 3.29 -2.69
CA SER A 146 -18.01 3.70 -2.73
C SER A 146 -18.29 4.69 -3.85
N LEU A 147 -17.32 5.53 -4.26
CA LEU A 147 -17.43 6.43 -5.41
C LEU A 147 -17.70 5.69 -6.72
N LEU A 148 -17.30 4.42 -6.80
CA LEU A 148 -17.55 3.53 -7.93
C LEU A 148 -18.76 2.62 -7.70
N SER A 149 -19.62 2.95 -6.74
CA SER A 149 -20.79 2.15 -6.34
C SER A 149 -20.45 0.76 -5.77
N VAL A 150 -19.23 0.56 -5.31
CA VAL A 150 -18.86 -0.67 -4.57
C VAL A 150 -19.52 -0.63 -3.20
N VAL A 151 -20.22 -1.72 -2.85
CA VAL A 151 -20.90 -1.85 -1.56
C VAL A 151 -19.92 -2.35 -0.50
N ASP A 152 -19.03 -1.46 -0.11
CA ASP A 152 -18.13 -1.60 1.05
C ASP A 152 -18.81 -1.05 2.34
N LEU A 153 -18.05 -0.79 3.40
CA LEU A 153 -18.61 -0.21 4.62
C LEU A 153 -19.21 1.18 4.39
N THR A 154 -18.52 2.03 3.63
CA THR A 154 -19.00 3.37 3.29
C THR A 154 -20.20 3.31 2.36
N GLY A 155 -20.15 2.46 1.33
CA GLY A 155 -21.29 2.27 0.42
C GLY A 155 -22.55 1.72 1.11
N VAL A 156 -22.41 0.92 2.17
CA VAL A 156 -23.54 0.52 3.03
C VAL A 156 -24.07 1.71 3.82
N ALA A 157 -23.18 2.52 4.39
CA ALA A 157 -23.56 3.73 5.13
C ALA A 157 -24.31 4.73 4.23
N ASP A 158 -23.82 4.96 3.01
CA ASP A 158 -24.49 5.85 2.05
C ASP A 158 -25.91 5.41 1.72
N ARG A 159 -26.11 4.10 1.50
CA ARG A 159 -27.44 3.52 1.28
C ARG A 159 -28.35 3.69 2.50
N LEU A 160 -27.88 3.31 3.67
CA LEU A 160 -28.64 3.46 4.91
C LEU A 160 -29.00 4.91 5.20
N ASN A 161 -28.09 5.84 4.91
CA ASN A 161 -28.38 7.27 5.04
C ASN A 161 -29.48 7.74 4.08
N THR A 162 -29.43 7.27 2.84
CA THR A 162 -30.48 7.57 1.84
C THR A 162 -31.84 7.03 2.29
N ASP A 163 -31.89 5.81 2.84
CA ASP A 163 -33.14 5.15 3.25
C ASP A 163 -33.72 5.73 4.55
N THR A 164 -32.86 6.18 5.48
CA THR A 164 -33.28 6.56 6.85
C THR A 164 -33.23 8.06 7.12
N ALA A 165 -32.52 8.83 6.30
CA ALA A 165 -32.24 10.26 6.50
C ALA A 165 -31.62 10.57 7.89
N ARG A 166 -30.75 9.67 8.41
CA ARG A 166 -30.11 9.78 9.72
C ARG A 166 -28.57 9.81 9.62
N PRO A 167 -27.97 10.83 8.96
CA PRO A 167 -26.56 10.84 8.63
C PRO A 167 -25.64 10.67 9.85
N ILE A 168 -25.92 11.36 10.95
CA ILE A 168 -25.08 11.29 12.15
C ILE A 168 -24.99 9.86 12.70
N ALA A 169 -26.13 9.19 12.91
CA ALA A 169 -26.15 7.84 13.47
C ALA A 169 -25.46 6.82 12.52
N VAL A 170 -25.74 6.94 11.22
CA VAL A 170 -25.21 6.03 10.19
C VAL A 170 -23.71 6.18 10.06
N PHE A 171 -23.19 7.39 9.93
CA PHE A 171 -21.74 7.61 9.75
C PHE A 171 -20.94 7.40 11.04
N LEU A 172 -21.53 7.63 12.24
CA LEU A 172 -20.91 7.19 13.49
C LEU A 172 -20.79 5.67 13.55
N GLY A 173 -21.84 4.94 13.13
CA GLY A 173 -21.81 3.47 13.03
C GLY A 173 -20.76 2.98 12.03
N ALA A 174 -20.65 3.60 10.86
CA ALA A 174 -19.60 3.28 9.89
C ALA A 174 -18.19 3.55 10.45
N GLY A 175 -18.00 4.69 11.13
CA GLY A 175 -16.75 5.00 11.82
C GLY A 175 -16.37 3.94 12.86
N ALA A 176 -17.32 3.53 13.70
CA ALA A 176 -17.12 2.45 14.66
C ALA A 176 -16.74 1.12 13.97
N ALA A 177 -17.37 0.80 12.84
CA ALA A 177 -17.05 -0.39 12.07
C ALA A 177 -15.64 -0.34 11.46
N TYR A 178 -15.17 0.83 11.00
CA TYR A 178 -13.78 1.02 10.57
C TYR A 178 -12.79 0.86 11.74
N LEU A 179 -13.14 1.36 12.93
CA LEU A 179 -12.31 1.18 14.13
C LEU A 179 -12.17 -0.31 14.49
N LEU A 180 -13.26 -1.09 14.38
CA LEU A 180 -13.24 -2.55 14.60
C LEU A 180 -12.33 -3.29 13.61
N LEU A 181 -12.05 -2.75 12.44
CA LEU A 181 -11.08 -3.31 11.49
C LEU A 181 -9.66 -2.79 11.76
N THR A 182 -9.51 -1.51 12.03
CA THR A 182 -8.19 -0.87 12.13
C THR A 182 -7.49 -1.14 13.47
N PHE A 183 -8.19 -1.16 14.60
CA PHE A 183 -7.58 -1.43 15.90
C PHE A 183 -6.95 -2.83 16.00
N PRO A 184 -7.65 -3.94 15.65
CA PRO A 184 -7.02 -5.25 15.65
C PRO A 184 -5.84 -5.35 14.68
N SER A 185 -5.98 -4.74 13.49
CA SER A 185 -4.89 -4.69 12.51
C SER A 185 -3.67 -3.97 13.08
N GLY A 186 -3.86 -2.84 13.77
CA GLY A 186 -2.79 -2.11 14.45
C GLY A 186 -2.12 -2.93 15.56
N ALA A 187 -2.90 -3.65 16.35
CA ALA A 187 -2.36 -4.54 17.39
C ALA A 187 -1.52 -5.66 16.78
N ILE A 188 -1.98 -6.28 15.69
CA ILE A 188 -1.22 -7.32 14.96
C ILE A 188 0.09 -6.75 14.44
N VAL A 189 0.04 -5.59 13.76
CA VAL A 189 1.23 -4.91 13.24
C VAL A 189 2.23 -4.63 14.37
N ALA A 190 1.79 -4.10 15.50
CA ALA A 190 2.65 -3.81 16.64
C ALA A 190 3.32 -5.08 17.22
N VAL A 191 2.60 -6.20 17.27
CA VAL A 191 3.17 -7.49 17.70
C VAL A 191 4.22 -7.99 16.71
N VAL A 192 3.93 -7.92 15.41
CA VAL A 192 4.87 -8.36 14.36
C VAL A 192 6.12 -7.49 14.40
N GLU A 193 5.95 -6.17 14.47
CA GLU A 193 7.06 -5.21 14.55
C GLU A 193 7.98 -5.50 15.75
N ARG A 194 7.41 -5.72 16.94
CA ARG A 194 8.19 -6.07 18.14
C ARG A 194 8.96 -7.38 18.01
N ARG A 195 8.42 -8.37 17.28
CA ARG A 195 9.11 -9.65 17.05
C ARG A 195 10.26 -9.55 16.06
N VAL A 196 10.15 -8.64 15.09
CA VAL A 196 11.12 -8.45 14.01
C VAL A 196 12.17 -7.39 14.37
N ALA A 197 11.82 -6.45 15.26
CA ALA A 197 12.75 -5.42 15.71
C ALA A 197 14.00 -6.03 16.36
N VAL A 198 15.17 -5.57 15.90
CA VAL A 198 16.45 -5.91 16.55
C VAL A 198 16.48 -5.23 17.90
N LYS A 199 16.63 -5.98 18.98
CA LYS A 199 16.99 -5.41 20.27
C LYS A 199 18.35 -4.71 20.11
N ARG A 200 18.35 -3.39 20.19
CA ARG A 200 19.56 -2.59 20.31
C ARG A 200 20.14 -2.74 21.69
#